data_0707902d09e5bdaef67f54be8145774e
#
_entry.id   0707902d09e5bdaef67f54be8145774e
#
_cell.length_a   1.000
_cell.length_b   1.000
_cell.length_c   1.000
_cell.angle_alpha   90.00
_cell.angle_beta   90.00
_cell.angle_gamma   90.00
#
_symmetry.space_group_name_H-M   'P 1'
#
loop_
_entity.id
_entity.type
_entity.pdbx_description
1 polymer ?
#
loop_
_entity_poly.entity_id
_entity_poly.type
_entity_poly.pdbx_seq_one_letter_code
_entity_poly.pdbx_strand_id
1 'polypeptide(L)'
;MNSAEAFAAIALAAVACDGSLGRDEAHALRAQLEYRSLYSSSSEADMGDLFDQLLHRLRDQGVNWLVDEALPVLTLPQQQSALAVAAHLAHADRTVTEEESAFLESLSKQMALPEGEAASILVAIEALNRDSLDA
;
A
#
# COMPACT_ATOMS: atom_id res chain seq x y z
N MET A 1 7.78 14.29 -2.84
CA MET A 1 7.57 13.34 -1.71
C MET A 1 8.90 12.81 -1.21
N ASN A 2 9.03 12.61 0.09
CA ASN A 2 10.12 11.82 0.66
C ASN A 2 9.72 10.33 0.70
N SER A 3 10.65 9.45 1.13
CA SER A 3 10.39 8.00 1.16
C SER A 3 9.22 7.63 2.06
N ALA A 4 9.10 8.29 3.23
CA ALA A 4 8.00 8.03 4.16
C ALA A 4 6.64 8.38 3.56
N GLU A 5 6.55 9.54 2.91
CA GLU A 5 5.34 9.96 2.21
C GLU A 5 5.00 9.02 1.04
N ALA A 6 6.01 8.66 0.25
CA ALA A 6 5.83 7.80 -0.91
C ALA A 6 5.35 6.39 -0.52
N PHE A 7 5.94 5.82 0.51
CA PHE A 7 5.54 4.51 1.01
C PHE A 7 4.09 4.51 1.51
N ALA A 8 3.74 5.51 2.31
CA ALA A 8 2.37 5.67 2.80
C ALA A 8 1.38 5.93 1.66
N ALA A 9 1.79 6.66 0.63
CA ALA A 9 0.96 6.94 -0.54
C ALA A 9 0.57 5.66 -1.29
N ILE A 10 1.51 4.74 -1.49
CA ILE A 10 1.22 3.45 -2.15
C ILE A 10 0.24 2.64 -1.30
N ALA A 11 0.46 2.56 0.00
CA ALA A 11 -0.43 1.84 0.90
C ALA A 11 -1.85 2.44 0.92
N LEU A 12 -1.96 3.76 0.96
CA LEU A 12 -3.23 4.46 0.91
C LEU A 12 -3.96 4.23 -0.42
N ALA A 13 -3.22 4.28 -1.53
CA ALA A 13 -3.79 4.02 -2.85
C ALA A 13 -4.39 2.61 -2.94
N ALA A 14 -3.71 1.62 -2.33
CA ALA A 14 -4.19 0.24 -2.31
C ALA A 14 -5.53 0.08 -1.61
N VAL A 15 -5.73 0.77 -0.46
CA VAL A 15 -6.99 0.66 0.27
C VAL A 15 -8.09 1.56 -0.31
N ALA A 16 -7.73 2.57 -1.08
CA ALA A 16 -8.68 3.53 -1.64
C ALA A 16 -9.08 3.23 -3.09
N CYS A 17 -8.46 2.27 -3.74
CA CYS A 17 -8.60 2.05 -5.19
C CYS A 17 -10.01 1.61 -5.61
N ASP A 18 -10.79 1.05 -4.73
CA ASP A 18 -12.18 0.65 -4.99
C ASP A 18 -13.20 1.72 -4.60
N GLY A 19 -12.74 2.90 -4.20
CA GLY A 19 -13.60 4.00 -3.80
C GLY A 19 -14.10 3.92 -2.37
N SER A 20 -13.72 2.89 -1.61
CA SER A 20 -14.10 2.76 -0.20
C SER A 20 -12.86 2.84 0.70
N LEU A 21 -12.94 3.71 1.70
CA LEU A 21 -11.91 3.81 2.73
C LEU A 21 -12.65 3.84 4.07
N GLY A 22 -12.87 2.65 4.64
CA GLY A 22 -13.54 2.49 5.90
C GLY A 22 -12.60 2.67 7.09
N ARG A 23 -13.20 2.70 8.28
CA ARG A 23 -12.46 2.85 9.54
C ARG A 23 -11.48 1.67 9.76
N ASP A 24 -11.90 0.45 9.45
CA ASP A 24 -11.09 -0.75 9.66
C ASP A 24 -9.88 -0.76 8.73
N GLU A 25 -10.06 -0.38 7.47
CA GLU A 25 -8.97 -0.26 6.49
C GLU A 25 -7.99 0.83 6.90
N ALA A 26 -8.47 1.98 7.33
CA ALA A 26 -7.62 3.08 7.80
C ALA A 26 -6.81 2.67 9.02
N HIS A 27 -7.42 1.95 9.96
CA HIS A 27 -6.75 1.45 11.16
C HIS A 27 -5.68 0.40 10.80
N ALA A 28 -6.00 -0.54 9.92
CA ALA A 28 -5.06 -1.54 9.44
C ALA A 28 -3.87 -0.91 8.73
N LEU A 29 -4.13 0.11 7.91
CA LEU A 29 -3.10 0.87 7.22
C LEU A 29 -2.13 1.50 8.22
N ARG A 30 -2.63 2.21 9.20
CA ARG A 30 -1.80 2.87 10.22
C ARG A 30 -0.98 1.85 11.00
N ALA A 31 -1.58 0.73 11.40
CA ALA A 31 -0.90 -0.33 12.15
C ALA A 31 0.25 -0.94 11.37
N GLN A 32 0.14 -1.04 10.05
CA GLN A 32 1.20 -1.57 9.20
C GLN A 32 2.36 -0.58 9.02
N LEU A 33 2.12 0.71 9.17
CA LEU A 33 3.12 1.74 8.90
C LEU A 33 3.86 2.21 10.14
N GLU A 34 3.18 2.38 11.26
CA GLU A 34 3.73 3.09 12.42
C GLU A 34 4.96 2.44 13.05
N TYR A 35 5.16 1.14 12.88
CA TYR A 35 6.32 0.42 13.40
C TYR A 35 7.50 0.38 12.45
N ARG A 36 7.37 0.93 11.24
CA ARG A 36 8.45 0.91 10.26
C ARG A 36 9.48 2.00 10.56
N SER A 37 10.74 1.71 10.25
CA SER A 37 11.85 2.64 10.49
C SER A 37 11.66 3.98 9.78
N LEU A 38 10.94 4.01 8.66
CA LEU A 38 10.61 5.25 7.94
C LEU A 38 9.85 6.25 8.81
N TYR A 39 9.13 5.77 9.81
CA TYR A 39 8.26 6.60 10.68
C TYR A 39 8.75 6.64 12.13
N SER A 40 9.95 6.15 12.39
CA SER A 40 10.49 6.03 13.77
C SER A 40 10.63 7.36 14.49
N SER A 41 10.84 8.46 13.76
CA SER A 41 10.94 9.80 14.32
C SER A 41 9.64 10.60 14.23
N SER A 42 8.56 9.99 13.73
CA SER A 42 7.27 10.67 13.55
C SER A 42 6.41 10.50 14.80
N SER A 43 5.88 11.63 15.30
CA SER A 43 4.88 11.62 16.36
C SER A 43 3.51 11.24 15.81
N GLU A 44 2.53 11.01 16.70
CA GLU A 44 1.13 10.81 16.28
C GLU A 44 0.61 11.98 15.45
N ALA A 45 0.96 13.21 15.85
CA ALA A 45 0.57 14.40 15.12
C ALA A 45 1.19 14.42 13.72
N ASP A 46 2.46 14.06 13.60
CA ASP A 46 3.16 13.97 12.32
C ASP A 46 2.49 12.94 11.39
N MET A 47 2.13 11.78 11.93
CA MET A 47 1.44 10.74 11.17
C MET A 47 0.05 11.21 10.73
N GLY A 48 -0.68 11.89 11.59
CA GLY A 48 -1.97 12.47 11.25
C GLY A 48 -1.86 13.48 10.11
N ASP A 49 -0.89 14.39 10.19
CA ASP A 49 -0.65 15.38 9.15
C ASP A 49 -0.26 14.73 7.81
N LEU A 50 0.57 13.70 7.86
CA LEU A 50 0.96 12.95 6.67
C LEU A 50 -0.25 12.36 5.95
N PHE A 51 -1.11 11.66 6.69
CA PHE A 51 -2.31 11.05 6.12
C PHE A 51 -3.31 12.10 5.62
N ASP A 52 -3.48 13.20 6.32
CA ASP A 52 -4.35 14.30 5.89
C ASP A 52 -3.89 14.88 4.55
N GLN A 53 -2.60 15.11 4.40
CA GLN A 53 -2.03 15.61 3.15
C GLN A 53 -2.21 14.60 2.00
N LEU A 54 -1.96 13.33 2.26
CA LEU A 54 -2.11 12.30 1.23
C LEU A 54 -3.56 12.10 0.81
N LEU A 55 -4.49 12.14 1.77
CA LEU A 55 -5.93 12.07 1.48
C LEU A 55 -6.38 13.25 0.64
N HIS A 56 -5.87 14.46 0.93
CA HIS A 56 -6.17 15.65 0.15
C HIS A 56 -5.70 15.50 -1.30
N ARG A 57 -4.47 15.04 -1.50
CA ARG A 57 -3.92 14.79 -2.84
C ARG A 57 -4.69 13.69 -3.57
N LEU A 58 -5.08 12.65 -2.85
CA LEU A 58 -5.89 11.56 -3.41
C LEU A 58 -7.22 12.06 -3.96
N ARG A 59 -7.90 12.93 -3.20
CA ARG A 59 -9.18 13.53 -3.62
C ARG A 59 -9.01 14.43 -4.83
N ASP A 60 -7.93 15.23 -4.85
CA ASP A 60 -7.71 16.23 -5.90
C ASP A 60 -7.18 15.61 -7.19
N GLN A 61 -6.29 14.63 -7.10
CA GLN A 61 -5.51 14.11 -8.22
C GLN A 61 -5.83 12.66 -8.58
N GLY A 62 -6.34 11.87 -7.65
CA GLY A 62 -6.70 10.48 -7.88
C GLY A 62 -5.60 9.47 -7.54
N VAL A 63 -5.99 8.20 -7.56
CA VAL A 63 -5.13 7.07 -7.18
C VAL A 63 -3.92 6.95 -8.11
N ASN A 64 -4.14 7.01 -9.42
CA ASN A 64 -3.06 6.82 -10.40
C ASN A 64 -1.98 7.90 -10.29
N TRP A 65 -2.40 9.15 -10.09
CA TRP A 65 -1.46 10.25 -9.88
C TRP A 65 -0.59 10.00 -8.65
N LEU A 66 -1.21 9.56 -7.56
CA LEU A 66 -0.52 9.33 -6.30
C LEU A 66 0.54 8.23 -6.45
N VAL A 67 0.22 7.14 -7.14
CA VAL A 67 1.15 6.06 -7.42
C VAL A 67 2.30 6.54 -8.31
N ASP A 68 1.99 7.28 -9.37
CA ASP A 68 2.98 7.78 -10.32
C ASP A 68 4.00 8.72 -9.65
N GLU A 69 3.55 9.52 -8.69
CA GLU A 69 4.43 10.41 -7.92
C GLU A 69 5.28 9.67 -6.89
N ALA A 70 4.72 8.60 -6.30
CA ALA A 70 5.36 7.87 -5.20
C ALA A 70 6.43 6.87 -5.66
N LEU A 71 6.15 6.09 -6.71
CA LEU A 71 7.04 5.00 -7.12
C LEU A 71 8.48 5.42 -7.41
N PRO A 72 8.74 6.51 -8.16
CA PRO A 72 10.12 6.90 -8.46
C PRO A 72 10.96 7.30 -7.25
N VAL A 73 10.30 7.63 -6.14
CA VAL A 73 10.96 8.03 -4.89
C VAL A 73 11.53 6.82 -4.13
N LEU A 74 10.94 5.64 -4.34
CA LEU A 74 11.26 4.43 -3.58
C LEU A 74 12.40 3.64 -4.21
N THR A 75 13.31 3.14 -3.38
CA THR A 75 14.32 2.17 -3.80
C THR A 75 13.67 0.84 -4.15
N LEU A 76 14.40 -0.08 -4.81
CA LEU A 76 13.87 -1.40 -5.13
C LEU A 76 13.41 -2.18 -3.88
N PRO A 77 14.21 -2.24 -2.79
CA PRO A 77 13.74 -2.88 -1.56
C PRO A 77 12.50 -2.22 -0.97
N GLN A 78 12.40 -0.90 -1.05
CA GLN A 78 11.20 -0.17 -0.59
C GLN A 78 9.98 -0.47 -1.46
N GLN A 79 10.18 -0.62 -2.78
CA GLN A 79 9.10 -1.03 -3.69
C GLN A 79 8.61 -2.45 -3.37
N GLN A 80 9.51 -3.37 -3.08
CA GLN A 80 9.15 -4.73 -2.66
C GLN A 80 8.26 -4.71 -1.41
N SER A 81 8.69 -3.96 -0.40
CA SER A 81 7.95 -3.82 0.85
C SER A 81 6.61 -3.13 0.63
N ALA A 82 6.57 -2.09 -0.20
CA ALA A 82 5.33 -1.36 -0.51
C ALA A 82 4.32 -2.26 -1.20
N LEU A 83 4.77 -3.09 -2.15
CA LEU A 83 3.89 -4.05 -2.83
C LEU A 83 3.34 -5.08 -1.85
N ALA A 84 4.20 -5.62 -0.97
CA ALA A 84 3.79 -6.61 0.02
C ALA A 84 2.76 -6.02 0.99
N VAL A 85 2.98 -4.80 1.47
CA VAL A 85 2.04 -4.12 2.37
C VAL A 85 0.72 -3.81 1.64
N ALA A 86 0.78 -3.33 0.41
CA ALA A 86 -0.41 -3.06 -0.39
C ALA A 86 -1.26 -4.33 -0.56
N ALA A 87 -0.63 -5.44 -0.90
CA ALA A 87 -1.30 -6.73 -1.05
C ALA A 87 -1.89 -7.21 0.28
N HIS A 88 -1.14 -7.08 1.37
CA HIS A 88 -1.61 -7.47 2.70
C HIS A 88 -2.84 -6.66 3.12
N LEU A 89 -2.82 -5.37 2.87
CA LEU A 89 -3.96 -4.49 3.17
C LEU A 89 -5.19 -4.84 2.33
N ALA A 90 -5.00 -5.24 1.07
CA ALA A 90 -6.10 -5.69 0.21
C ALA A 90 -6.77 -6.96 0.74
N HIS A 91 -6.04 -7.79 1.49
CA HIS A 91 -6.56 -9.00 2.13
C HIS A 91 -7.15 -8.75 3.53
N ALA A 92 -7.16 -7.52 4.03
CA ALA A 92 -7.50 -7.23 5.43
C ALA A 92 -8.91 -7.70 5.82
N ASP A 93 -9.86 -7.67 4.88
CA ASP A 93 -11.24 -8.13 5.08
C ASP A 93 -11.49 -9.54 4.53
N ARG A 94 -10.43 -10.25 4.16
CA ARG A 94 -10.43 -11.60 3.57
C ARG A 94 -11.06 -11.69 2.18
N THR A 95 -11.48 -10.57 1.61
CA THR A 95 -12.04 -10.52 0.26
C THR A 95 -11.30 -9.47 -0.54
N VAL A 96 -10.58 -9.92 -1.57
CA VAL A 96 -9.90 -9.00 -2.50
C VAL A 96 -10.88 -8.71 -3.63
N THR A 97 -11.23 -7.44 -3.79
CA THR A 97 -12.15 -7.02 -4.86
C THR A 97 -11.47 -7.07 -6.22
N GLU A 98 -12.24 -7.01 -7.30
CA GLU A 98 -11.70 -6.93 -8.66
C GLU A 98 -10.86 -5.67 -8.84
N GLU A 99 -11.27 -4.55 -8.27
CA GLU A 99 -10.56 -3.28 -8.31
C GLU A 99 -9.22 -3.38 -7.58
N GLU A 100 -9.19 -4.01 -6.42
CA GLU A 100 -7.96 -4.23 -5.67
C GLU A 100 -7.00 -5.16 -6.41
N SER A 101 -7.51 -6.23 -7.00
CA SER A 101 -6.72 -7.17 -7.79
C SER A 101 -6.12 -6.48 -9.01
N ALA A 102 -6.91 -5.68 -9.73
CA ALA A 102 -6.46 -4.91 -10.88
C ALA A 102 -5.42 -3.86 -10.47
N PHE A 103 -5.61 -3.22 -9.31
CA PHE A 103 -4.66 -2.25 -8.78
C PHE A 103 -3.31 -2.91 -8.50
N LEU A 104 -3.29 -4.05 -7.81
CA LEU A 104 -2.06 -4.77 -7.49
C LEU A 104 -1.32 -5.23 -8.76
N GLU A 105 -2.05 -5.71 -9.75
CA GLU A 105 -1.44 -6.11 -11.03
C GLU A 105 -0.82 -4.90 -11.75
N SER A 106 -1.54 -3.79 -11.82
CA SER A 106 -1.04 -2.55 -12.43
C SER A 106 0.19 -2.03 -11.68
N LEU A 107 0.14 -2.01 -10.35
CA LEU A 107 1.24 -1.58 -9.51
C LEU A 107 2.48 -2.43 -9.77
N SER A 108 2.32 -3.75 -9.84
CA SER A 108 3.41 -4.70 -10.12
C SER A 108 4.10 -4.39 -11.44
N LYS A 109 3.34 -4.06 -12.46
CA LYS A 109 3.87 -3.74 -13.80
C LYS A 109 4.61 -2.41 -13.84
N GLN A 110 4.22 -1.45 -13.00
CA GLN A 110 4.85 -0.14 -12.92
C GLN A 110 6.15 -0.14 -12.11
N MET A 111 6.32 -1.13 -11.25
CA MET A 111 7.52 -1.25 -10.42
C MET A 111 8.72 -1.73 -11.25
N ALA A 112 9.91 -1.26 -10.89
CA ALA A 112 11.15 -1.62 -11.54
C ALA A 112 11.79 -2.89 -10.95
N LEU A 113 10.97 -3.80 -10.46
CA LEU A 113 11.44 -5.06 -9.85
C LEU A 113 11.90 -6.06 -10.92
N PRO A 114 12.88 -6.93 -10.61
CA PRO A 114 13.28 -8.01 -11.51
C PRO A 114 12.11 -8.88 -11.91
N GLU A 115 12.19 -9.48 -13.10
CA GLU A 115 11.15 -10.35 -13.66
C GLU A 115 10.76 -11.45 -12.67
N GLY A 116 9.45 -11.62 -12.45
CA GLY A 116 8.90 -12.64 -11.58
C GLY A 116 8.89 -12.31 -10.09
N GLU A 117 9.60 -11.28 -9.66
CA GLU A 117 9.71 -10.94 -8.25
C GLU A 117 8.42 -10.38 -7.68
N ALA A 118 7.74 -9.50 -8.40
CA ALA A 118 6.45 -8.97 -7.99
C ALA A 118 5.41 -10.07 -7.85
N ALA A 119 5.36 -11.00 -8.81
CA ALA A 119 4.43 -12.13 -8.77
C ALA A 119 4.70 -13.03 -7.55
N SER A 120 5.98 -13.26 -7.22
CA SER A 120 6.37 -14.04 -6.04
C SER A 120 5.91 -13.40 -4.75
N ILE A 121 6.01 -12.07 -4.65
CA ILE A 121 5.56 -11.31 -3.48
C ILE A 121 4.04 -11.46 -3.32
N LEU A 122 3.28 -11.29 -4.40
CA LEU A 122 1.82 -11.38 -4.35
C LEU A 122 1.36 -12.78 -3.95
N VAL A 123 2.00 -13.83 -4.46
CA VAL A 123 1.69 -15.22 -4.09
C VAL A 123 1.99 -15.47 -2.61
N ALA A 124 3.12 -14.96 -2.12
CA ALA A 124 3.50 -15.12 -0.71
C ALA A 124 2.48 -14.43 0.23
N ILE A 125 2.05 -13.23 -0.12
CA ILE A 125 1.06 -12.49 0.70
C ILE A 125 -0.31 -13.17 0.64
N GLU A 126 -0.71 -13.70 -0.49
CA GLU A 126 -1.92 -14.50 -0.61
C GLU A 126 -1.87 -15.71 0.33
N ALA A 127 -0.74 -16.44 0.33
CA ALA A 127 -0.54 -17.58 1.23
C ALA A 127 -0.60 -17.16 2.71
N LEU A 128 0.01 -16.03 3.05
CA LEU A 128 -0.01 -15.49 4.42
C LEU A 128 -1.43 -15.23 4.92
N ASN A 129 -2.30 -14.76 4.04
CA ASN A 129 -3.67 -14.35 4.37
C ASN A 129 -4.71 -15.45 4.18
N ARG A 130 -4.30 -16.62 3.68
CA ARG A 130 -5.20 -17.77 3.54
C ARG A 130 -5.51 -18.32 4.93
N ASP A 131 -6.80 -18.69 5.14
CA ASP A 131 -7.18 -19.36 6.36
C ASP A 131 -6.46 -20.72 6.44
N SER A 132 -5.73 -20.94 7.53
CA SER A 132 -4.96 -22.18 7.71
C SER A 132 -5.83 -23.44 7.83
N LEU A 133 -7.14 -23.26 8.04
CA LEU A 133 -8.09 -24.38 8.05
C LEU A 133 -8.58 -24.75 6.65
N ASP A 134 -8.36 -23.90 5.67
CA ASP A 134 -8.69 -24.17 4.26
C ASP A 134 -7.64 -25.13 3.69
N ALA A 135 -8.08 -26.19 3.09
CA ALA A 135 -7.19 -27.20 2.52
C ALA A 135 -6.59 -26.78 1.18
#